data_b24fcf5a64b09d95449ff3ea16219862
#
_entry.id   b24fcf5a64b09d95449ff3ea16219862
#
_cell.length_a   1.000
_cell.length_b   1.000
_cell.length_c   1.000
_cell.angle_alpha   90.00
_cell.angle_beta   90.00
_cell.angle_gamma   90.00
#
_symmetry.space_group_name_H-M   'P 1'
#
loop_
_entity.id
_entity.type
_entity.pdbx_description
1 polymer ?
#
loop_
_entity_poly.entity_id
_entity_poly.type
_entity_poly.pdbx_seq_one_letter_code
_entity_poly.pdbx_strand_id
1 'polypeptide(L)' 'MPPLKKGYSKKTISENIKTEIAHGKSREQAIAIALDVARKAKAKKGKK' A
#
# COMPACT_ATOMS: atom_id res chain seq x y z
N MET A 1 -6.98 11.78 7.72
CA MET A 1 -5.97 10.71 7.61
C MET A 1 -5.08 10.96 6.42
N PRO A 2 -3.80 10.69 6.55
CA PRO A 2 -2.91 10.87 5.41
C PRO A 2 -3.19 9.81 4.36
N PRO A 3 -2.98 10.13 3.09
CA PRO A 3 -3.14 9.14 2.04
C PRO A 3 -2.06 8.06 2.14
N LEU A 4 -2.30 6.94 1.49
CA LEU A 4 -1.32 5.88 1.45
C LEU A 4 -0.07 6.37 0.74
N LYS A 5 1.07 5.90 1.21
CA LYS A 5 2.34 6.27 0.60
C LYS A 5 2.52 5.56 -0.71
N LYS A 6 3.09 6.26 -1.66
CA LYS A 6 3.42 5.66 -2.94
C LYS A 6 4.74 4.94 -2.83
N GLY A 7 4.81 3.77 -3.42
CA GLY A 7 6.01 3.00 -3.35
C GLY A 7 5.73 1.52 -3.26
N TYR A 8 6.78 0.74 -3.35
CA TYR A 8 6.65 -0.70 -3.34
C TYR A 8 7.72 -1.39 -2.49
N SER A 9 8.40 -0.64 -1.66
CA SER A 9 9.35 -1.25 -0.73
C SER A 9 8.58 -1.92 0.39
N LYS A 10 9.23 -2.88 1.04
CA LYS A 10 8.60 -3.58 2.14
C LYS A 10 8.17 -2.61 3.23
N LYS A 11 8.98 -1.61 3.50
CA LYS A 11 8.65 -0.64 4.52
C LYS A 11 7.39 0.13 4.16
N THR A 12 7.30 0.58 2.91
CA THR A 12 6.13 1.31 2.46
C THR A 12 4.88 0.44 2.52
N ILE A 13 4.99 -0.80 2.07
CA ILE A 13 3.87 -1.72 2.09
C ILE A 13 3.41 -1.95 3.53
N SER A 14 4.35 -2.18 4.43
CA SER A 14 4.03 -2.41 5.83
C SER A 14 3.31 -1.20 6.45
N GLU A 15 3.79 0.00 6.16
CA GLU A 15 3.16 1.20 6.68
C GLU A 15 1.75 1.38 6.14
N ASN A 16 1.57 1.07 4.86
CA ASN A 16 0.25 1.18 4.26
C ASN A 16 -0.72 0.17 4.86
N ILE A 17 -0.23 -1.02 5.16
CA ILE A 17 -1.06 -2.03 5.82
C ILE A 17 -1.52 -1.51 7.18
N LYS A 18 -0.62 -0.94 7.95
CA LYS A 18 -0.98 -0.39 9.25
C LYS A 18 -2.00 0.73 9.12
N THR A 19 -1.83 1.57 8.13
CA THR A 19 -2.75 2.67 7.89
C THR A 19 -4.15 2.16 7.60
N GLU A 20 -4.27 1.14 6.76
CA GLU A 20 -5.56 0.60 6.40
C GLU A 20 -6.23 -0.10 7.59
N ILE A 21 -5.45 -0.78 8.41
CA ILE A 21 -5.99 -1.40 9.61
C ILE A 21 -6.51 -0.33 10.55
N ALA A 22 -5.79 0.78 10.66
CA ALA A 22 -6.24 1.89 11.50
C ALA A 22 -7.54 2.49 10.98
N HIS A 23 -7.83 2.32 9.69
CA HIS A 23 -9.09 2.76 9.10
C HIS A 23 -10.23 1.79 9.33
N GLY A 24 -9.97 0.70 10.03
CA GLY A 24 -11.01 -0.26 10.34
C GLY A 24 -11.10 -1.42 9.36
N LYS A 25 -10.13 -1.57 8.50
CA LYS A 25 -10.13 -2.67 7.54
C LYS A 25 -9.51 -3.92 8.15
N SER A 26 -9.92 -5.07 7.64
CA SER A 26 -9.34 -6.32 8.10
C SER A 26 -7.90 -6.42 7.62
N ARG A 27 -7.15 -7.29 8.29
CA ARG A 27 -5.75 -7.46 7.94
C ARG A 27 -5.58 -7.94 6.50
N GLU A 28 -6.39 -8.90 6.09
CA GLU A 28 -6.31 -9.41 4.73
C GLU A 28 -6.63 -8.32 3.72
N GLN A 29 -7.65 -7.56 4.01
CA GLN A 29 -8.03 -6.46 3.13
C GLN A 29 -6.95 -5.40 3.07
N ALA A 30 -6.37 -5.09 4.22
CA ALA A 30 -5.29 -4.10 4.28
C ALA A 30 -4.09 -4.54 3.44
N ILE A 31 -3.75 -5.82 3.53
CA ILE A 31 -2.63 -6.36 2.76
C ILE A 31 -2.92 -6.27 1.26
N ALA A 32 -4.13 -6.63 0.86
CA ALA A 32 -4.50 -6.57 -0.55
C ALA A 32 -4.42 -5.16 -1.08
N ILE A 33 -4.92 -4.20 -0.31
CA ILE A 33 -4.90 -2.80 -0.73
C ILE A 33 -3.47 -2.30 -0.84
N ALA A 34 -2.64 -2.61 0.15
CA ALA A 34 -1.25 -2.17 0.15
C ALA A 34 -0.48 -2.76 -1.03
N LEU A 35 -0.73 -4.02 -1.33
CA LEU A 35 -0.09 -4.65 -2.47
C LEU A 35 -0.54 -4.04 -3.79
N ASP A 36 -1.82 -3.70 -3.88
CA ASP A 36 -2.34 -3.05 -5.08
C ASP A 36 -1.66 -1.70 -5.31
N VAL A 37 -1.52 -0.92 -4.25
CA VAL A 37 -0.83 0.36 -4.33
C VAL A 37 0.62 0.15 -4.78
N ALA A 38 1.28 -0.85 -4.20
CA ALA A 38 2.67 -1.13 -4.55
C ALA A 38 2.80 -1.55 -6.01
N ARG A 39 1.87 -2.37 -6.48
CA ARG A 39 1.91 -2.83 -7.87
C ARG A 39 1.72 -1.66 -8.83
N LYS A 40 0.80 -0.76 -8.50
CA LYS A 40 0.57 0.40 -9.34
C LYS A 40 1.78 1.33 -9.37
N ALA A 41 2.42 1.50 -8.23
CA ALA A 41 3.62 2.33 -8.15
C ALA A 41 4.75 1.71 -8.96
N LYS A 42 4.89 0.39 -8.88
CA LYS A 42 5.93 -0.30 -9.63
C LYS A 42 5.68 -0.23 -11.12
N ALA A 43 4.44 -0.43 -11.53
CA ALA A 43 4.09 -0.37 -12.95
C ALA A 43 4.33 1.02 -13.50
N LYS A 44 3.94 2.03 -12.75
CA LYS A 44 4.12 3.40 -13.17
C LYS A 44 5.60 3.75 -13.30
N LYS A 45 6.41 3.27 -12.36
CA LYS A 45 7.83 3.55 -12.38
C LYS A 45 8.54 2.80 -13.49
N GLY A 46 8.14 1.56 -13.72
CA GLY A 46 8.75 0.76 -14.76
C GLY A 46 8.33 1.15 -16.17
N LYS A 47 7.28 1.92 -16.28
CA LYS A 47 6.78 2.34 -17.56
C LYS A 47 7.49 3.60 -18.02
N LYS A 48 7.94 3.60 -19.24
CA LYS A 48 8.66 4.74 -19.77
C LYS A 48 7.76 5.82 -20.27
#